data_94d8b52ace3a0c4158abd95996aa116b
#
_entry.id   94d8b52ace3a0c4158abd95996aa116b
#
_cell.length_a   1.000
_cell.length_b   1.000
_cell.length_c   1.000
_cell.angle_alpha   90.00
_cell.angle_beta   90.00
_cell.angle_gamma   90.00
#
_symmetry.space_group_name_H-M   'P 1'
#
loop_
_entity.id
_entity.type
_entity.pdbx_description
1 polymer ?
#
loop_
_entity_poly.entity_id
_entity_poly.type
_entity_poly.pdbx_seq_one_letter_code
_entity_poly.pdbx_strand_id
1 'polypeptide(L)'
;MEELRTNDYLKGIVSNLPESPGIYQYLNTEGTIIYVGKAKNLKRRVSSYFNREHEPGKTRVLVSKIADIRYIVVNTEEDALLLENNLIKKYKPRYNVLLKDDKTYPSICVQNEYFPRVFRTRKIIRNGSSYYGPYSHIPSMYALLDLIKHLYPLRTCHLNLSPENIRAGKFNVCLEYHIKNCAGPCIGKQSQEEYLKNIAEIKEILKGNTQELSLIHISEPTR
;
A
#
# COMPACT_ATOMS: atom_id res chain seq x y z
N MET A 1 -23.22 -15.82 36.68
CA MET A 1 -23.16 -14.38 37.07
C MET A 1 -22.06 -13.63 36.30
N GLU A 2 -20.91 -14.22 36.03
CA GLU A 2 -19.78 -13.58 35.31
C GLU A 2 -20.08 -13.36 33.82
N GLU A 3 -20.71 -14.33 33.14
CA GLU A 3 -21.13 -14.21 31.74
C GLU A 3 -22.17 -13.10 31.48
N LEU A 4 -23.11 -12.91 32.40
CA LEU A 4 -24.11 -11.84 32.31
C LEU A 4 -23.48 -10.45 32.46
N ARG A 5 -22.51 -10.29 33.35
CA ARG A 5 -21.77 -9.03 33.54
C ARG A 5 -20.92 -8.70 32.32
N THR A 6 -20.27 -9.68 31.69
CA THR A 6 -19.47 -9.51 30.49
C THR A 6 -20.35 -9.10 29.31
N ASN A 7 -21.55 -9.67 29.17
CA ASN A 7 -22.46 -9.33 28.06
C ASN A 7 -23.00 -7.89 28.18
N ASP A 8 -23.36 -7.44 29.40
CA ASP A 8 -23.83 -6.06 29.61
C ASP A 8 -22.69 -5.04 29.45
N TYR A 9 -21.48 -5.37 29.86
CA TYR A 9 -20.28 -4.56 29.61
C TYR A 9 -20.02 -4.40 28.12
N LEU A 10 -20.02 -5.47 27.32
CA LEU A 10 -19.81 -5.43 25.88
C LEU A 10 -20.93 -4.66 25.17
N LYS A 11 -22.20 -4.81 25.58
CA LYS A 11 -23.31 -4.00 25.05
C LYS A 11 -23.12 -2.51 25.32
N GLY A 12 -22.60 -2.15 26.50
CA GLY A 12 -22.24 -0.77 26.83
C GLY A 12 -21.18 -0.19 25.90
N ILE A 13 -20.12 -0.95 25.61
CA ILE A 13 -19.10 -0.52 24.63
C ILE A 13 -19.72 -0.35 23.24
N VAL A 14 -20.48 -1.35 22.77
CA VAL A 14 -21.08 -1.36 21.43
C VAL A 14 -22.03 -0.18 21.22
N SER A 15 -22.83 0.19 22.25
CA SER A 15 -23.76 1.33 22.16
C SER A 15 -23.04 2.67 21.99
N ASN A 16 -21.84 2.81 22.54
CA ASN A 16 -21.01 4.01 22.51
C ASN A 16 -20.01 4.08 21.34
N LEU A 17 -19.99 3.07 20.46
CA LEU A 17 -19.12 3.10 19.28
C LEU A 17 -19.51 4.22 18.31
N PRO A 18 -18.54 4.91 17.71
CA PRO A 18 -18.79 5.93 16.71
C PRO A 18 -19.31 5.34 15.38
N GLU A 19 -20.06 6.13 14.63
CA GLU A 19 -20.57 5.78 13.30
C GLU A 19 -19.58 6.15 12.19
N SER A 20 -18.30 6.10 12.49
CA SER A 20 -17.20 6.46 11.61
C SER A 20 -16.46 5.23 11.07
N PRO A 21 -15.70 5.37 9.98
CA PRO A 21 -14.79 4.33 9.52
C PRO A 21 -13.73 4.02 10.59
N GLY A 22 -13.30 2.77 10.64
CA GLY A 22 -12.26 2.39 11.59
C GLY A 22 -11.97 0.90 11.66
N ILE A 23 -11.14 0.58 12.65
CA ILE A 23 -10.73 -0.78 13.00
C ILE A 23 -11.32 -1.13 14.36
N TYR A 24 -11.78 -2.36 14.50
CA TYR A 24 -12.13 -2.95 15.78
C TYR A 24 -11.28 -4.17 16.06
N GLN A 25 -10.96 -4.38 17.33
CA GLN A 25 -10.14 -5.46 17.85
C GLN A 25 -10.91 -6.17 18.95
N TYR A 26 -11.03 -7.48 18.87
CA TYR A 26 -11.62 -8.30 19.92
C TYR A 26 -10.52 -8.92 20.77
N LEU A 27 -10.66 -8.79 22.06
CA LEU A 27 -9.73 -9.32 23.05
C LEU A 27 -10.41 -10.44 23.85
N ASN A 28 -9.62 -11.44 24.26
CA ASN A 28 -10.06 -12.46 25.18
C ASN A 28 -9.88 -12.01 26.64
N THR A 29 -10.22 -12.87 27.59
CA THR A 29 -10.08 -12.64 29.04
C THR A 29 -8.64 -12.38 29.50
N GLU A 30 -7.65 -12.82 28.71
CA GLU A 30 -6.22 -12.59 28.98
C GLU A 30 -5.72 -11.25 28.38
N GLY A 31 -6.60 -10.46 27.76
CA GLY A 31 -6.22 -9.21 27.08
C GLY A 31 -5.50 -9.43 25.73
N THR A 32 -5.48 -10.66 25.22
CA THR A 32 -4.87 -10.99 23.93
C THR A 32 -5.81 -10.66 22.78
N ILE A 33 -5.32 -9.99 21.73
CA ILE A 33 -6.09 -9.69 20.52
C ILE A 33 -6.33 -11.00 19.76
N ILE A 34 -7.59 -11.42 19.67
CA ILE A 34 -8.00 -12.66 18.99
C ILE A 34 -8.56 -12.43 17.58
N TYR A 35 -9.02 -11.19 17.29
CA TYR A 35 -9.53 -10.80 15.98
C TYR A 35 -9.34 -9.31 15.74
N VAL A 36 -9.05 -8.93 14.50
CA VAL A 36 -9.00 -7.56 14.00
C VAL A 36 -9.90 -7.47 12.78
N GLY A 37 -10.72 -6.41 12.67
CA GLY A 37 -11.56 -6.20 11.51
C GLY A 37 -11.74 -4.72 11.19
N LYS A 38 -11.98 -4.40 9.91
CA LYS A 38 -12.32 -3.06 9.44
C LYS A 38 -13.82 -2.83 9.36
N ALA A 39 -14.24 -1.58 9.47
CA ALA A 39 -15.62 -1.15 9.28
C ALA A 39 -15.68 0.20 8.55
N LYS A 40 -16.70 0.38 7.68
CA LYS A 40 -17.13 1.70 7.19
C LYS A 40 -17.87 2.48 8.27
N ASN A 41 -18.57 1.77 9.15
CA ASN A 41 -19.28 2.27 10.30
C ASN A 41 -19.05 1.27 11.44
N LEU A 42 -18.24 1.68 12.41
CA LEU A 42 -17.82 0.84 13.53
C LEU A 42 -19.02 0.33 14.33
N LYS A 43 -19.94 1.24 14.71
CA LYS A 43 -21.13 0.89 15.49
C LYS A 43 -21.97 -0.17 14.78
N ARG A 44 -22.35 0.06 13.54
CA ARG A 44 -23.16 -0.87 12.75
C ARG A 44 -22.48 -2.23 12.57
N ARG A 45 -21.19 -2.22 12.27
CA ARG A 45 -20.42 -3.46 12.03
C ARG A 45 -20.26 -4.29 13.29
N VAL A 46 -19.83 -3.67 14.39
CA VAL A 46 -19.62 -4.38 15.65
C VAL A 46 -20.95 -4.87 16.23
N SER A 47 -22.00 -4.04 16.22
CA SER A 47 -23.34 -4.47 16.67
C SER A 47 -23.85 -5.71 15.95
N SER A 48 -23.49 -5.90 14.67
CA SER A 48 -23.92 -7.07 13.91
C SER A 48 -23.41 -8.41 14.43
N TYR A 49 -22.34 -8.40 15.22
CA TYR A 49 -21.82 -9.61 15.90
C TYR A 49 -22.61 -9.97 17.17
N PHE A 50 -23.27 -9.01 17.80
CA PHE A 50 -23.96 -9.21 19.08
C PHE A 50 -25.48 -9.28 18.93
N ASN A 51 -26.05 -8.76 17.84
CA ASN A 51 -27.49 -8.68 17.60
C ASN A 51 -28.04 -9.80 16.70
N ARG A 52 -27.18 -10.69 16.18
CA ARG A 52 -27.62 -11.82 15.35
C ARG A 52 -27.33 -13.13 16.03
N GLU A 53 -28.28 -14.04 15.97
CA GLU A 53 -28.01 -15.45 16.25
C GLU A 53 -27.07 -15.97 15.15
N HIS A 54 -25.87 -16.36 15.55
CA HIS A 54 -24.89 -16.92 14.63
C HIS A 54 -25.12 -18.43 14.49
N GLU A 55 -25.22 -18.89 13.25
CA GLU A 55 -25.21 -20.32 12.98
C GLU A 55 -23.96 -21.00 13.57
N PRO A 56 -24.03 -22.31 13.89
CA PRO A 56 -22.87 -23.05 14.39
C PRO A 56 -21.68 -22.89 13.46
N GLY A 57 -20.59 -22.26 13.93
CA GLY A 57 -19.41 -22.00 13.11
C GLY A 57 -18.36 -21.10 13.78
N LYS A 58 -17.36 -20.72 13.01
CA LYS A 58 -16.20 -19.94 13.50
C LYS A 58 -16.59 -18.61 14.16
N THR A 59 -17.64 -17.95 13.66
CA THR A 59 -18.10 -16.65 14.19
C THR A 59 -18.71 -16.82 15.59
N ARG A 60 -19.51 -17.85 15.82
CA ARG A 60 -20.08 -18.14 17.14
C ARG A 60 -18.99 -18.40 18.18
N VAL A 61 -17.98 -19.20 17.81
CA VAL A 61 -16.82 -19.48 18.67
C VAL A 61 -16.00 -18.22 18.93
N LEU A 62 -15.85 -17.33 17.94
CA LEU A 62 -15.19 -16.04 18.14
C LEU A 62 -15.97 -15.20 19.15
N VAL A 63 -17.27 -14.99 18.93
CA VAL A 63 -18.12 -14.13 19.77
C VAL A 63 -18.12 -14.61 21.23
N SER A 64 -18.20 -15.93 21.46
CA SER A 64 -18.17 -16.49 22.84
C SER A 64 -16.84 -16.26 23.60
N LYS A 65 -15.78 -15.84 22.91
CA LYS A 65 -14.46 -15.59 23.50
C LYS A 65 -14.12 -14.10 23.63
N ILE A 66 -15.02 -13.21 23.20
CA ILE A 66 -14.80 -11.77 23.32
C ILE A 66 -15.05 -11.35 24.77
N ALA A 67 -14.02 -10.80 25.40
CA ALA A 67 -14.10 -10.21 26.73
C ALA A 67 -14.00 -8.69 26.70
N ASP A 68 -13.34 -8.12 25.65
CA ASP A 68 -13.18 -6.68 25.51
C ASP A 68 -13.12 -6.28 24.02
N ILE A 69 -13.46 -5.01 23.74
CA ILE A 69 -13.47 -4.43 22.40
C ILE A 69 -12.66 -3.14 22.41
N ARG A 70 -11.62 -3.06 21.56
CA ARG A 70 -10.90 -1.83 21.27
C ARG A 70 -11.20 -1.39 19.87
N TYR A 71 -11.15 -0.09 19.63
CA TYR A 71 -11.36 0.46 18.29
C TYR A 71 -10.43 1.64 18.01
N ILE A 72 -10.19 1.90 16.72
CA ILE A 72 -9.40 3.02 16.21
C ILE A 72 -10.22 3.65 15.10
N VAL A 73 -10.57 4.93 15.23
CA VAL A 73 -11.24 5.70 14.18
C VAL A 73 -10.20 6.17 13.17
N VAL A 74 -10.54 6.11 11.90
CA VAL A 74 -9.73 6.63 10.79
C VAL A 74 -10.59 7.48 9.87
N ASN A 75 -9.96 8.26 8.98
CA ASN A 75 -10.66 9.20 8.12
C ASN A 75 -11.35 8.51 6.93
N THR A 76 -10.74 7.46 6.37
CA THR A 76 -11.22 6.79 5.16
C THR A 76 -11.33 5.28 5.33
N GLU A 77 -12.09 4.63 4.43
CA GLU A 77 -12.17 3.16 4.38
C GLU A 77 -10.85 2.54 3.92
N GLU A 78 -10.10 3.24 3.05
CA GLU A 78 -8.78 2.84 2.60
C GLU A 78 -7.77 2.82 3.76
N ASP A 79 -7.80 3.84 4.63
CA ASP A 79 -6.96 3.87 5.84
C ASP A 79 -7.31 2.70 6.76
N ALA A 80 -8.62 2.41 6.94
CA ALA A 80 -9.07 1.26 7.71
C ALA A 80 -8.53 -0.06 7.13
N LEU A 81 -8.55 -0.22 5.80
CA LEU A 81 -8.05 -1.42 5.13
C LEU A 81 -6.54 -1.61 5.32
N LEU A 82 -5.76 -0.54 5.19
CA LEU A 82 -4.30 -0.56 5.39
C LEU A 82 -3.95 -0.85 6.86
N LEU A 83 -4.66 -0.21 7.79
CA LEU A 83 -4.45 -0.41 9.21
C LEU A 83 -4.82 -1.82 9.67
N GLU A 84 -5.96 -2.38 9.17
CA GLU A 84 -6.35 -3.77 9.40
C GLU A 84 -5.23 -4.74 9.01
N ASN A 85 -4.71 -4.62 7.79
CA ASN A 85 -3.64 -5.47 7.29
C ASN A 85 -2.38 -5.39 8.16
N ASN A 86 -1.98 -4.18 8.56
CA ASN A 86 -0.81 -3.96 9.42
C ASN A 86 -1.00 -4.58 10.81
N LEU A 87 -2.18 -4.40 11.41
CA LEU A 87 -2.48 -4.95 12.73
C LEU A 87 -2.57 -6.47 12.72
N ILE A 88 -3.17 -7.07 11.68
CA ILE A 88 -3.23 -8.53 11.54
C ILE A 88 -1.81 -9.12 11.41
N LYS A 89 -0.93 -8.47 10.65
CA LYS A 89 0.48 -8.91 10.53
C LYS A 89 1.26 -8.77 11.83
N LYS A 90 1.03 -7.66 12.56
CA LYS A 90 1.68 -7.39 13.83
C LYS A 90 1.27 -8.37 14.93
N TYR A 91 -0.04 -8.60 15.08
CA TYR A 91 -0.58 -9.39 16.18
C TYR A 91 -0.88 -10.84 15.83
N LYS A 92 -0.96 -11.20 14.55
CA LYS A 92 -1.27 -12.54 14.04
C LYS A 92 -2.47 -13.19 14.74
N PRO A 93 -3.64 -12.49 14.83
CA PRO A 93 -4.76 -12.93 15.66
C PRO A 93 -5.25 -14.31 15.23
N ARG A 94 -5.70 -15.12 16.21
CA ARG A 94 -6.07 -16.53 15.95
C ARG A 94 -7.20 -16.67 14.92
N TYR A 95 -8.18 -15.77 14.94
CA TYR A 95 -9.40 -15.87 14.12
C TYR A 95 -9.33 -15.13 12.77
N ASN A 96 -8.26 -14.39 12.50
CA ASN A 96 -8.02 -13.84 11.16
C ASN A 96 -7.33 -14.89 10.27
N VAL A 97 -8.08 -15.55 9.40
CA VAL A 97 -7.56 -16.64 8.56
C VAL A 97 -6.97 -16.11 7.25
N LEU A 98 -7.64 -15.13 6.62
CA LEU A 98 -7.36 -14.71 5.24
C LEU A 98 -6.18 -13.73 5.07
N LEU A 99 -5.77 -12.99 6.09
CA LEU A 99 -4.72 -11.97 5.99
C LEU A 99 -3.44 -12.32 6.75
N LYS A 100 -3.29 -13.58 7.16
CA LYS A 100 -2.05 -14.09 7.77
C LYS A 100 -0.93 -14.32 6.76
N ASP A 101 -1.27 -14.33 5.46
CA ASP A 101 -0.29 -14.44 4.38
C ASP A 101 0.59 -13.18 4.34
N ASP A 102 1.89 -13.35 4.10
CA ASP A 102 2.90 -12.27 4.07
C ASP A 102 2.72 -11.29 2.89
N LYS A 103 1.67 -11.44 2.09
CA LYS A 103 1.35 -10.56 0.97
C LYS A 103 0.98 -9.15 1.47
N THR A 104 1.95 -8.25 1.41
CA THR A 104 1.73 -6.83 1.63
C THR A 104 1.09 -6.18 0.40
N TYR A 105 0.38 -5.06 0.61
CA TYR A 105 0.03 -4.20 -0.51
C TYR A 105 1.29 -3.75 -1.24
N PRO A 106 1.28 -3.69 -2.58
CA PRO A 106 2.44 -3.25 -3.33
C PRO A 106 2.71 -1.77 -3.13
N SER A 107 3.98 -1.41 -3.31
CA SER A 107 4.46 -0.03 -3.37
C SER A 107 5.18 0.20 -4.71
N ILE A 108 5.29 1.45 -5.12
CA ILE A 108 6.17 1.85 -6.22
C ILE A 108 7.55 2.14 -5.62
N CYS A 109 8.58 1.49 -6.16
CA CYS A 109 9.97 1.67 -5.76
C CYS A 109 10.69 2.53 -6.80
N VAL A 110 11.37 3.57 -6.33
CA VAL A 110 12.42 4.26 -7.09
C VAL A 110 13.74 3.75 -6.54
N GLN A 111 14.40 2.89 -7.29
CA GLN A 111 15.59 2.17 -6.83
C GLN A 111 16.81 3.09 -6.75
N ASN A 112 17.60 2.96 -5.69
CA ASN A 112 18.85 3.70 -5.52
C ASN A 112 19.97 3.07 -6.36
N GLU A 113 20.14 3.55 -7.57
CA GLU A 113 21.20 3.14 -8.53
C GLU A 113 21.58 4.33 -9.41
N TYR A 114 22.66 4.23 -10.16
CA TYR A 114 23.20 5.33 -10.98
C TYR A 114 22.19 5.88 -12.00
N PHE A 115 21.38 5.01 -12.60
CA PHE A 115 20.17 5.34 -13.35
C PHE A 115 18.97 4.65 -12.68
N PRO A 116 18.25 5.31 -11.75
CA PRO A 116 17.17 4.72 -10.98
C PRO A 116 16.05 4.09 -11.81
N ARG A 117 15.66 2.87 -11.51
CA ARG A 117 14.46 2.24 -12.07
C ARG A 117 13.24 2.54 -11.23
N VAL A 118 12.09 2.65 -11.89
CA VAL A 118 10.78 2.81 -11.23
C VAL A 118 9.94 1.58 -11.52
N PHE A 119 9.55 0.86 -10.47
CA PHE A 119 8.80 -0.39 -10.62
C PHE A 119 7.97 -0.73 -9.37
N ARG A 120 7.01 -1.61 -9.57
CA ARG A 120 6.18 -2.15 -8.48
C ARG A 120 6.95 -3.19 -7.66
N THR A 121 6.85 -3.11 -6.34
CA THR A 121 7.39 -4.12 -5.43
C THR A 121 6.48 -4.35 -4.23
N ARG A 122 6.58 -5.52 -3.62
CA ARG A 122 6.01 -5.82 -2.29
C ARG A 122 7.07 -5.92 -1.20
N LYS A 123 8.34 -5.95 -1.59
CA LYS A 123 9.47 -6.00 -0.66
C LYS A 123 10.05 -4.61 -0.46
N ILE A 124 10.18 -4.20 0.78
CA ILE A 124 10.90 -2.98 1.17
C ILE A 124 12.29 -3.39 1.62
N ILE A 125 13.32 -2.92 0.91
CA ILE A 125 14.72 -3.21 1.20
C ILE A 125 15.38 -1.89 1.65
N ARG A 126 16.07 -1.90 2.77
CA ARG A 126 16.79 -0.73 3.29
C ARG A 126 18.16 -0.56 2.59
N ASN A 127 18.13 -0.08 1.36
CA ASN A 127 19.31 0.15 0.51
C ASN A 127 19.37 1.58 -0.04
N GLY A 128 18.65 2.53 0.58
CA GLY A 128 18.56 3.91 0.11
C GLY A 128 17.52 4.15 -0.99
N SER A 129 16.79 3.11 -1.44
CA SER A 129 15.68 3.27 -2.38
C SER A 129 14.48 3.96 -1.74
N SER A 130 13.74 4.74 -2.54
CA SER A 130 12.51 5.40 -2.10
C SER A 130 11.30 4.53 -2.43
N TYR A 131 10.33 4.46 -1.50
CA TYR A 131 9.12 3.65 -1.65
C TYR A 131 7.90 4.54 -1.45
N TYR A 132 6.93 4.43 -2.36
CA TYR A 132 5.68 5.19 -2.39
C TYR A 132 4.49 4.24 -2.30
N GLY A 133 3.52 4.56 -1.49
CA GLY A 133 2.37 3.71 -1.15
C GLY A 133 2.38 3.32 0.33
N PRO A 134 1.70 2.25 0.76
CA PRO A 134 1.17 1.13 -0.03
C PRO A 134 -0.11 1.46 -0.82
N TYR A 135 -0.27 0.84 -1.99
CA TYR A 135 -1.45 1.01 -2.84
C TYR A 135 -2.49 -0.08 -2.57
N SER A 136 -3.66 0.30 -2.07
CA SER A 136 -4.79 -0.60 -1.85
C SER A 136 -5.49 -0.99 -3.16
N HIS A 137 -5.59 -0.04 -4.11
CA HIS A 137 -6.20 -0.24 -5.42
C HIS A 137 -5.15 -0.49 -6.51
N ILE A 138 -4.96 -1.76 -6.84
CA ILE A 138 -3.92 -2.22 -7.79
C ILE A 138 -4.08 -1.61 -9.21
N PRO A 139 -5.29 -1.52 -9.80
CA PRO A 139 -5.46 -0.90 -11.12
C PRO A 139 -4.98 0.55 -11.18
N SER A 140 -5.29 1.38 -10.17
CA SER A 140 -4.83 2.77 -10.11
C SER A 140 -3.30 2.88 -10.05
N MET A 141 -2.65 1.97 -9.32
CA MET A 141 -1.19 1.92 -9.27
C MET A 141 -0.58 1.60 -10.64
N TYR A 142 -1.17 0.65 -11.39
CA TYR A 142 -0.69 0.34 -12.75
C TYR A 142 -0.93 1.50 -13.71
N ALA A 143 -2.12 2.14 -13.67
CA ALA A 143 -2.41 3.32 -14.47
C ALA A 143 -1.40 4.46 -14.22
N LEU A 144 -1.01 4.67 -12.95
CA LEU A 144 0.03 5.63 -12.58
C LEU A 144 1.40 5.25 -13.14
N LEU A 145 1.80 3.98 -13.06
CA LEU A 145 3.06 3.50 -13.62
C LEU A 145 3.09 3.61 -15.15
N ASP A 146 1.98 3.34 -15.81
CA ASP A 146 1.86 3.46 -17.27
C ASP A 146 1.90 4.93 -17.68
N LEU A 147 1.24 5.83 -16.95
CA LEU A 147 1.36 7.28 -17.17
C LEU A 147 2.82 7.75 -17.04
N ILE A 148 3.53 7.34 -15.98
CA ILE A 148 4.93 7.67 -15.77
C ILE A 148 5.79 7.19 -16.96
N LYS A 149 5.57 5.97 -17.47
CA LYS A 149 6.30 5.44 -18.63
C LYS A 149 6.02 6.21 -19.91
N HIS A 150 4.81 6.72 -20.12
CA HIS A 150 4.46 7.52 -21.29
C HIS A 150 5.08 8.91 -21.23
N LEU A 151 5.16 9.52 -20.05
CA LEU A 151 5.72 10.86 -19.88
C LEU A 151 7.25 10.87 -19.84
N TYR A 152 7.86 9.82 -19.32
CA TYR A 152 9.29 9.75 -19.07
C TYR A 152 9.90 8.47 -19.67
N PRO A 153 10.85 8.58 -20.64
CA PRO A 153 11.48 7.44 -21.29
C PRO A 153 12.52 6.77 -20.36
N LEU A 154 12.05 6.07 -19.33
CA LEU A 154 12.88 5.43 -18.31
C LEU A 154 13.35 4.03 -18.73
N ARG A 155 14.53 3.65 -18.25
CA ARG A 155 15.01 2.28 -18.42
C ARG A 155 14.16 1.28 -17.60
N THR A 156 13.91 0.12 -18.19
CA THR A 156 13.26 -1.04 -17.54
C THR A 156 14.23 -2.19 -17.30
N CYS A 157 15.39 -2.18 -17.98
CA CYS A 157 16.39 -3.24 -17.95
C CYS A 157 17.10 -3.39 -16.59
N HIS A 158 17.60 -4.60 -16.31
CA HIS A 158 18.32 -4.94 -15.09
C HIS A 158 19.85 -4.83 -15.22
N LEU A 159 20.35 -4.19 -16.29
CA LEU A 159 21.78 -4.02 -16.52
C LEU A 159 22.42 -3.14 -15.44
N ASN A 160 23.64 -3.49 -15.04
CA ASN A 160 24.43 -2.65 -14.13
C ASN A 160 25.05 -1.48 -14.91
N LEU A 161 24.34 -0.35 -14.93
CA LEU A 161 24.76 0.87 -15.63
C LEU A 161 25.69 1.71 -14.74
N SER A 162 26.82 1.14 -14.31
CA SER A 162 27.87 1.95 -13.69
C SER A 162 28.59 2.81 -14.73
N PRO A 163 29.19 3.95 -14.33
CA PRO A 163 29.95 4.82 -15.24
C PRO A 163 31.04 4.07 -16.00
N GLU A 164 31.72 3.11 -15.33
CA GLU A 164 32.78 2.30 -15.95
C GLU A 164 32.23 1.38 -17.05
N ASN A 165 31.10 0.72 -16.79
CA ASN A 165 30.49 -0.21 -17.75
C ASN A 165 29.96 0.51 -19.00
N ILE A 166 29.44 1.73 -18.82
CA ILE A 166 28.96 2.57 -19.93
C ILE A 166 30.15 3.06 -20.77
N ARG A 167 31.21 3.58 -20.13
CA ARG A 167 32.42 4.01 -20.83
C ARG A 167 33.11 2.87 -21.57
N ALA A 168 33.05 1.67 -21.01
CA ALA A 168 33.62 0.47 -21.65
C ALA A 168 32.79 -0.05 -22.84
N GLY A 169 31.65 0.58 -23.17
CA GLY A 169 30.82 0.18 -24.31
C GLY A 169 30.23 -1.22 -24.20
N LYS A 170 29.97 -1.69 -22.96
CA LYS A 170 29.52 -3.08 -22.69
C LYS A 170 28.09 -3.38 -23.16
N PHE A 171 27.32 -2.36 -23.56
CA PHE A 171 25.89 -2.50 -23.82
C PHE A 171 25.53 -2.12 -25.23
N ASN A 172 24.57 -2.85 -25.82
CA ASN A 172 23.95 -2.52 -27.09
C ASN A 172 22.55 -1.95 -26.88
N VAL A 173 22.00 -1.25 -27.85
CA VAL A 173 20.63 -0.76 -27.88
C VAL A 173 19.66 -1.94 -27.85
N CYS A 174 18.60 -1.78 -27.07
CA CYS A 174 17.54 -2.77 -26.95
C CYS A 174 16.26 -2.28 -27.63
N LEU A 175 15.25 -3.16 -27.68
CA LEU A 175 13.94 -2.84 -28.25
C LEU A 175 13.31 -1.59 -27.62
N GLU A 176 13.39 -1.44 -26.29
CA GLU A 176 12.82 -0.30 -25.56
C GLU A 176 13.37 1.06 -26.06
N TYR A 177 14.63 1.10 -26.49
CA TYR A 177 15.22 2.28 -27.09
C TYR A 177 14.62 2.57 -28.49
N HIS A 178 14.48 1.53 -29.33
CA HIS A 178 13.96 1.69 -30.69
C HIS A 178 12.47 2.13 -30.68
N ILE A 179 11.68 1.64 -29.74
CA ILE A 179 10.27 2.05 -29.57
C ILE A 179 10.10 3.31 -28.70
N LYS A 180 11.21 4.00 -28.38
CA LYS A 180 11.24 5.28 -27.62
C LYS A 180 10.71 5.20 -26.17
N ASN A 181 10.59 4.03 -25.61
CA ASN A 181 10.25 3.86 -24.19
C ASN A 181 11.43 4.12 -23.24
N CYS A 182 12.66 4.16 -23.78
CA CYS A 182 13.89 4.41 -23.06
C CYS A 182 14.80 5.31 -23.88
N ALA A 183 15.40 6.32 -23.27
CA ALA A 183 16.30 7.25 -23.96
C ALA A 183 17.75 6.75 -24.12
N GLY A 184 18.05 5.49 -23.78
CA GLY A 184 19.33 4.84 -24.01
C GLY A 184 20.48 5.28 -23.09
N PRO A 185 20.30 5.38 -21.77
CA PRO A 185 21.37 5.73 -20.85
C PRO A 185 22.52 4.70 -20.85
N CYS A 186 22.23 3.44 -21.22
CA CYS A 186 23.22 2.37 -21.30
C CYS A 186 24.29 2.58 -22.37
N ILE A 187 23.99 3.37 -23.41
CA ILE A 187 24.91 3.71 -24.51
C ILE A 187 25.31 5.20 -24.50
N GLY A 188 25.06 5.90 -23.40
CA GLY A 188 25.41 7.30 -23.23
C GLY A 188 24.56 8.30 -24.04
N LYS A 189 23.42 7.90 -24.60
CA LYS A 189 22.51 8.78 -25.35
C LYS A 189 21.72 9.74 -24.47
N GLN A 190 21.57 9.41 -23.16
CA GLN A 190 20.98 10.26 -22.16
C GLN A 190 21.98 10.49 -21.03
N SER A 191 22.17 11.74 -20.63
CA SER A 191 23.03 12.10 -19.51
C SER A 191 22.41 11.67 -18.17
N GLN A 192 23.26 11.51 -17.15
CA GLN A 192 22.77 11.21 -15.81
C GLN A 192 21.94 12.38 -15.25
N GLU A 193 22.34 13.61 -15.52
CA GLU A 193 21.65 14.81 -15.02
C GLU A 193 20.22 14.89 -15.54
N GLU A 194 20.03 14.74 -16.86
CA GLU A 194 18.70 14.69 -17.47
C GLU A 194 17.84 13.55 -16.92
N TYR A 195 18.46 12.37 -16.76
CA TYR A 195 17.74 11.23 -16.21
C TYR A 195 17.30 11.47 -14.76
N LEU A 196 18.16 12.02 -13.91
CA LEU A 196 17.86 12.32 -12.52
C LEU A 196 16.84 13.46 -12.37
N LYS A 197 16.81 14.43 -13.30
CA LYS A 197 15.76 15.44 -13.37
C LYS A 197 14.38 14.77 -13.55
N ASN A 198 14.26 13.86 -14.52
CA ASN A 198 13.03 13.09 -14.72
C ASN A 198 12.64 12.30 -13.46
N ILE A 199 13.61 11.69 -12.78
CA ILE A 199 13.36 10.96 -11.52
C ILE A 199 12.88 11.90 -10.40
N ALA A 200 13.39 13.12 -10.32
CA ALA A 200 12.93 14.10 -9.35
C ALA A 200 11.46 14.49 -9.59
N GLU A 201 11.07 14.77 -10.82
CA GLU A 201 9.69 15.06 -11.22
C GLU A 201 8.76 13.88 -10.91
N ILE A 202 9.17 12.65 -11.24
CA ILE A 202 8.43 11.43 -10.92
C ILE A 202 8.21 11.28 -9.41
N LYS A 203 9.22 11.60 -8.60
CA LYS A 203 9.08 11.56 -7.13
C LYS A 203 8.04 12.56 -6.62
N GLU A 204 7.93 13.74 -7.22
CA GLU A 204 6.88 14.71 -6.86
C GLU A 204 5.48 14.22 -7.26
N ILE A 205 5.33 13.63 -8.45
CA ILE A 205 4.09 12.96 -8.86
C ILE A 205 3.68 11.88 -7.85
N LEU A 206 4.63 11.04 -7.45
CA LEU A 206 4.39 9.94 -6.52
C LEU A 206 4.07 10.40 -5.08
N LYS A 207 4.45 11.62 -4.70
CA LYS A 207 4.06 12.27 -3.44
C LYS A 207 2.67 12.90 -3.49
N GLY A 208 2.06 13.03 -4.68
CA GLY A 208 0.79 13.71 -4.89
C GLY A 208 0.92 15.23 -5.11
N ASN A 209 2.13 15.76 -5.26
CA ASN A 209 2.41 17.17 -5.55
C ASN A 209 2.26 17.44 -7.04
N THR A 210 1.02 17.50 -7.54
CA THR A 210 0.73 17.67 -8.98
C THR A 210 0.55 19.14 -9.40
N GLN A 211 0.58 20.09 -8.47
CA GLN A 211 0.30 21.51 -8.77
C GLN A 211 1.34 22.17 -9.68
N GLU A 212 2.59 21.73 -9.65
CA GLU A 212 3.64 22.27 -10.54
C GLU A 212 3.65 21.64 -11.93
N LEU A 213 3.05 20.47 -12.12
CA LEU A 213 3.06 19.75 -13.41
C LEU A 213 2.11 20.36 -14.45
N SER A 214 1.11 21.10 -14.03
CA SER A 214 0.15 21.76 -14.93
C SER A 214 0.75 22.89 -15.76
N LEU A 215 1.94 23.37 -15.40
CA LEU A 215 2.62 24.49 -16.09
C LEU A 215 3.68 24.03 -17.12
N ILE A 216 4.11 22.78 -17.11
CA ILE A 216 5.26 22.33 -17.94
C ILE A 216 4.84 21.55 -19.20
N HIS A 217 3.62 21.02 -19.27
CA HIS A 217 3.21 20.13 -20.38
C HIS A 217 1.97 20.58 -21.18
N ILE A 218 1.62 21.86 -21.15
CA ILE A 218 0.69 22.43 -22.14
C ILE A 218 1.51 23.28 -23.12
N SER A 219 2.47 22.71 -23.79
CA SER A 219 2.89 23.13 -25.11
C SER A 219 2.21 22.19 -26.12
N GLU A 220 1.32 22.77 -26.93
CA GLU A 220 0.58 22.10 -27.99
C GLU A 220 1.47 21.22 -28.86
N PRO A 221 0.98 20.06 -29.34
CA PRO A 221 1.66 19.33 -30.39
C PRO A 221 1.59 20.18 -31.64
N THR A 222 2.74 20.72 -32.06
CA THR A 222 2.91 21.24 -33.42
C THR A 222 2.58 20.12 -34.40
N ARG A 223 1.64 20.42 -35.27
CA ARG A 223 1.19 19.62 -36.43
C ARG A 223 2.33 19.19 -37.34
#